data_71786d3f14a352835b6480614c51abd8
#
_entry.id   71786d3f14a352835b6480614c51abd8
#
_cell.length_a   1.000
_cell.length_b   1.000
_cell.length_c   1.000
_cell.angle_alpha   90.00
_cell.angle_beta   90.00
_cell.angle_gamma   90.00
#
_symmetry.space_group_name_H-M   'P 1'
#
loop_
_entity.id
_entity.type
_entity.pdbx_description
1 polymer ?
#
loop_
_entity_poly.entity_id
_entity_poly.type
_entity_poly.pdbx_seq_one_letter_code
_entity_poly.pdbx_strand_id
1 'polypeptide(L)'
;MNEFEKESLDLFSYQYERNPVYRSFCDLTNVSPLDVDSIIQIPFLPVTFFKTHRVSCKKEDAFIFESSGTAGTTSKHHVASLSQYEHSFRKGFTQFYGQPENYHILALLPGYIERPNASLLYMCRDLISKAKIEFSGFYLNQFEELHKALIALEEQQKPTILIGVSFALLDFCEQHPMQLQHTIIIETGGMKGRRKELIREEFHQLLKKGFGVSNIHSEY
;
A
#
# COMPACT_ATOMS: atom_id res chain seq x y z
N MET A 1 -29.65 -8.70 5.05
CA MET A 1 -28.28 -8.26 5.40
C MET A 1 -27.32 -9.34 4.92
N ASN A 2 -26.36 -8.98 4.09
CA ASN A 2 -25.32 -9.91 3.64
C ASN A 2 -24.22 -10.05 4.72
N GLU A 3 -23.29 -11.02 4.54
CA GLU A 3 -22.23 -11.31 5.51
C GLU A 3 -21.33 -10.08 5.76
N PHE A 4 -20.96 -9.35 4.69
CA PHE A 4 -20.14 -8.13 4.79
C PHE A 4 -20.81 -7.02 5.61
N GLU A 5 -22.12 -6.82 5.41
CA GLU A 5 -22.87 -5.83 6.22
C GLU A 5 -22.88 -6.19 7.69
N LYS A 6 -23.13 -7.46 8.01
CA LYS A 6 -23.13 -7.98 9.37
C LYS A 6 -21.76 -7.77 10.04
N GLU A 7 -20.70 -8.22 9.38
CA GLU A 7 -19.33 -8.07 9.89
C GLU A 7 -18.94 -6.59 10.09
N SER A 8 -19.40 -5.70 9.19
CA SER A 8 -19.15 -4.25 9.29
C SER A 8 -19.84 -3.63 10.51
N LEU A 9 -21.07 -4.01 10.80
CA LEU A 9 -21.82 -3.55 11.98
C LEU A 9 -21.24 -4.12 13.29
N ASP A 10 -20.84 -5.40 13.27
CA ASP A 10 -20.16 -6.02 14.40
C ASP A 10 -18.82 -5.32 14.70
N LEU A 11 -18.06 -4.98 13.65
CA LEU A 11 -16.80 -4.24 13.76
C LEU A 11 -17.04 -2.81 14.27
N PHE A 12 -18.09 -2.12 13.80
CA PHE A 12 -18.47 -0.81 14.31
C PHE A 12 -18.73 -0.86 15.82
N SER A 13 -19.54 -1.81 16.27
CA SER A 13 -19.85 -2.00 17.69
C SER A 13 -18.60 -2.30 18.51
N TYR A 14 -17.73 -3.18 18.01
CA TYR A 14 -16.46 -3.49 18.64
C TYR A 14 -15.54 -2.26 18.77
N GLN A 15 -15.43 -1.46 17.72
CA GLN A 15 -14.61 -0.25 17.70
C GLN A 15 -15.19 0.81 18.64
N TYR A 16 -16.49 0.99 18.67
CA TYR A 16 -17.16 1.90 19.61
C TYR A 16 -16.87 1.54 21.08
N GLU A 17 -16.93 0.26 21.42
CA GLU A 17 -16.69 -0.22 22.78
C GLU A 17 -15.22 -0.15 23.20
N ARG A 18 -14.28 -0.41 22.29
CA ARG A 18 -12.88 -0.69 22.61
C ARG A 18 -11.91 0.43 22.21
N ASN A 19 -12.29 1.32 21.32
CA ASN A 19 -11.44 2.41 20.84
C ASN A 19 -11.90 3.74 21.44
N PRO A 20 -11.22 4.30 22.47
CA PRO A 20 -11.68 5.52 23.15
C PRO A 20 -11.79 6.73 22.23
N VAL A 21 -10.88 6.85 21.23
CA VAL A 21 -10.88 7.95 20.26
C VAL A 21 -12.09 7.85 19.36
N TYR A 22 -12.36 6.65 18.84
CA TYR A 22 -13.52 6.43 17.97
C TYR A 22 -14.84 6.61 18.71
N ARG A 23 -14.93 6.10 19.95
CA ARG A 23 -16.09 6.30 20.80
C ARG A 23 -16.39 7.79 21.03
N SER A 24 -15.38 8.57 21.44
CA SER A 24 -15.54 10.00 21.62
C SER A 24 -16.01 10.72 20.35
N PHE A 25 -15.51 10.29 19.17
CA PHE A 25 -15.96 10.82 17.89
C PHE A 25 -17.44 10.50 17.62
N CYS A 26 -17.86 9.25 17.85
CA CYS A 26 -19.26 8.83 17.71
C CYS A 26 -20.18 9.58 18.68
N ASP A 27 -19.79 9.68 19.95
CA ASP A 27 -20.56 10.40 20.97
C ASP A 27 -20.74 11.89 20.60
N LEU A 28 -19.69 12.55 20.08
CA LEU A 28 -19.76 13.95 19.60
C LEU A 28 -20.65 14.12 18.35
N THR A 29 -20.80 13.08 17.55
CA THR A 29 -21.70 13.09 16.39
C THR A 29 -23.09 12.56 16.71
N ASN A 30 -23.36 12.25 17.99
CA ASN A 30 -24.60 11.67 18.49
C ASN A 30 -25.02 10.37 17.80
N VAL A 31 -24.05 9.50 17.51
CA VAL A 31 -24.28 8.18 16.89
C VAL A 31 -23.76 7.07 17.81
N SER A 32 -24.62 6.10 18.08
CA SER A 32 -24.25 4.90 18.86
C SER A 32 -24.57 3.63 18.07
N PRO A 33 -24.06 2.44 18.49
CA PRO A 33 -24.42 1.18 17.83
C PRO A 33 -25.91 0.86 17.82
N LEU A 34 -26.70 1.48 18.70
CA LEU A 34 -28.16 1.30 18.72
C LEU A 34 -28.88 2.10 17.62
N ASP A 35 -28.20 3.11 17.03
CA ASP A 35 -28.75 4.01 16.05
C ASP A 35 -28.38 3.62 14.61
N VAL A 36 -27.53 2.57 14.44
CA VAL A 36 -26.92 2.17 13.16
C VAL A 36 -27.37 0.77 12.79
N ASP A 37 -28.09 0.64 11.71
CA ASP A 37 -28.58 -0.62 11.14
C ASP A 37 -28.04 -0.93 9.72
N SER A 38 -27.27 0.00 9.14
CA SER A 38 -26.68 -0.14 7.81
C SER A 38 -25.29 0.50 7.74
N ILE A 39 -24.45 0.02 6.79
CA ILE A 39 -23.05 0.48 6.63
C ILE A 39 -22.98 2.00 6.37
N ILE A 40 -23.92 2.55 5.63
CA ILE A 40 -23.92 3.99 5.26
C ILE A 40 -24.14 4.92 6.47
N GLN A 41 -24.65 4.39 7.58
CA GLN A 41 -24.87 5.16 8.81
C GLN A 41 -23.65 5.12 9.74
N ILE A 42 -22.67 4.23 9.50
CA ILE A 42 -21.45 4.12 10.32
C ILE A 42 -20.65 5.43 10.21
N PRO A 43 -20.37 6.14 11.31
CA PRO A 43 -19.56 7.35 11.28
C PRO A 43 -18.09 6.99 11.08
N PHE A 44 -17.52 7.26 9.90
CA PHE A 44 -16.11 6.97 9.62
C PHE A 44 -15.19 8.03 10.22
N LEU A 45 -14.24 7.58 11.04
CA LEU A 45 -13.25 8.45 11.67
C LEU A 45 -12.37 9.12 10.60
N PRO A 46 -12.25 10.47 10.56
CA PRO A 46 -11.37 11.14 9.62
C PRO A 46 -9.91 10.69 9.78
N VAL A 47 -9.23 10.40 8.67
CA VAL A 47 -7.84 9.92 8.64
C VAL A 47 -6.84 10.85 9.35
N THR A 48 -7.16 12.14 9.47
CA THR A 48 -6.35 13.12 10.20
C THR A 48 -6.19 12.81 11.69
N PHE A 49 -7.11 12.03 12.30
CA PHE A 49 -6.99 11.62 13.69
C PHE A 49 -5.73 10.77 13.93
N PHE A 50 -5.27 10.00 12.95
CA PHE A 50 -4.02 9.24 13.05
C PHE A 50 -2.76 10.11 13.18
N LYS A 51 -2.85 11.43 12.93
CA LYS A 51 -1.75 12.38 13.13
C LYS A 51 -1.64 12.85 14.57
N THR A 52 -2.76 12.90 15.28
CA THR A 52 -2.86 13.58 16.58
C THR A 52 -3.31 12.67 17.72
N HIS A 53 -3.88 11.53 17.41
CA HIS A 53 -4.45 10.62 18.41
C HIS A 53 -3.91 9.21 18.23
N ARG A 54 -3.83 8.49 19.34
CA ARG A 54 -3.57 7.07 19.34
C ARG A 54 -4.88 6.31 19.07
N VAL A 55 -5.12 5.99 17.80
CA VAL A 55 -6.31 5.26 17.37
C VAL A 55 -6.04 3.76 17.48
N SER A 56 -6.49 3.12 18.57
CA SER A 56 -6.26 1.69 18.81
C SER A 56 -7.28 1.14 19.83
N CYS A 57 -7.69 -0.11 19.62
CA CYS A 57 -8.55 -0.86 20.56
C CYS A 57 -7.77 -1.49 21.71
N LYS A 58 -6.44 -1.50 21.66
CA LYS A 58 -5.58 -2.11 22.70
C LYS A 58 -4.69 -1.07 23.37
N LYS A 59 -4.30 -1.35 24.61
CA LYS A 59 -3.38 -0.48 25.39
C LYS A 59 -1.95 -0.57 24.88
N GLU A 60 -1.53 -1.74 24.42
CA GLU A 60 -0.18 -2.01 23.93
C GLU A 60 -0.21 -2.20 22.40
N ASP A 61 0.81 -1.71 21.74
CA ASP A 61 0.99 -1.83 20.30
C ASP A 61 2.00 -2.95 20.01
N ALA A 62 1.66 -3.83 19.08
CA ALA A 62 2.63 -4.80 18.56
C ALA A 62 3.63 -4.11 17.63
N PHE A 63 3.19 -3.07 16.92
CA PHE A 63 4.02 -2.24 16.05
C PHE A 63 3.37 -0.88 15.78
N ILE A 64 4.17 0.12 15.38
CA ILE A 64 3.67 1.43 14.95
C ILE A 64 4.20 1.71 13.55
N PHE A 65 3.31 1.75 12.57
CA PHE A 65 3.67 2.23 11.24
C PHE A 65 3.56 3.76 11.17
N GLU A 66 4.45 4.36 10.38
CA GLU A 66 4.52 5.81 10.18
C GLU A 66 4.37 6.16 8.70
N SER A 67 3.51 7.16 8.43
CA SER A 67 3.38 7.70 7.07
C SER A 67 4.56 8.58 6.68
N SER A 68 4.69 8.86 5.37
CA SER A 68 5.79 9.71 4.86
C SER A 68 5.73 11.18 5.28
N GLY A 69 4.58 11.67 5.79
CA GLY A 69 4.42 13.02 6.32
C GLY A 69 4.88 14.13 5.38
N THR A 70 4.12 14.45 4.33
CA THR A 70 4.46 15.52 3.38
C THR A 70 4.32 16.93 3.95
N ALA A 71 3.69 17.08 5.13
CA ALA A 71 3.39 18.38 5.77
C ALA A 71 3.97 18.50 7.19
N GLY A 72 5.09 17.85 7.48
CA GLY A 72 5.80 18.00 8.76
C GLY A 72 5.29 17.14 9.93
N THR A 73 4.07 16.59 9.85
CA THR A 73 3.51 15.70 10.88
C THR A 73 3.20 14.33 10.25
N THR A 74 3.88 13.29 10.75
CA THR A 74 3.61 11.90 10.33
C THR A 74 2.36 11.37 11.03
N SER A 75 1.52 10.62 10.30
CA SER A 75 0.48 9.82 10.95
C SER A 75 1.07 8.53 11.49
N LYS A 76 0.55 8.09 12.65
CA LYS A 76 0.96 6.86 13.31
C LYS A 76 -0.18 5.86 13.31
N HIS A 77 0.06 4.71 12.72
CA HIS A 77 -0.88 3.59 12.75
C HIS A 77 -0.42 2.60 13.82
N HIS A 78 -1.17 2.55 14.91
CA HIS A 78 -0.93 1.69 16.06
C HIS A 78 -1.52 0.30 15.81
N VAL A 79 -0.67 -0.66 15.43
CA VAL A 79 -1.08 -2.02 15.07
C VAL A 79 -1.11 -2.90 16.29
N ALA A 80 -2.28 -3.43 16.61
CA ALA A 80 -2.49 -4.31 17.76
C ALA A 80 -2.00 -5.75 17.53
N SER A 81 -1.84 -6.17 16.27
CA SER A 81 -1.39 -7.52 15.88
C SER A 81 -0.72 -7.47 14.51
N LEU A 82 0.59 -7.73 14.47
CA LEU A 82 1.32 -7.84 13.21
C LEU A 82 0.84 -9.02 12.36
N SER A 83 0.50 -10.15 12.98
CA SER A 83 -0.01 -11.33 12.26
C SER A 83 -1.33 -11.04 11.53
N GLN A 84 -2.21 -10.21 12.12
CA GLN A 84 -3.44 -9.78 11.46
C GLN A 84 -3.16 -8.84 10.29
N TYR A 85 -2.21 -7.93 10.44
CA TYR A 85 -1.77 -7.03 9.36
C TYR A 85 -1.15 -7.84 8.21
N GLU A 86 -0.26 -8.79 8.52
CA GLU A 86 0.34 -9.69 7.53
C GLU A 86 -0.70 -10.54 6.80
N HIS A 87 -1.65 -11.12 7.54
CA HIS A 87 -2.74 -11.88 6.94
C HIS A 87 -3.54 -11.03 5.96
N SER A 88 -3.83 -9.77 6.32
CA SER A 88 -4.62 -8.86 5.50
C SER A 88 -3.95 -8.57 4.15
N PHE A 89 -2.69 -8.11 4.14
CA PHE A 89 -2.03 -7.78 2.88
C PHE A 89 -1.68 -9.03 2.05
N ARG A 90 -1.33 -10.15 2.68
CA ARG A 90 -1.09 -11.42 1.97
C ARG A 90 -2.36 -11.94 1.29
N LYS A 91 -3.49 -11.89 2.01
CA LYS A 91 -4.80 -12.27 1.44
C LYS A 91 -5.18 -11.35 0.29
N GLY A 92 -5.01 -10.04 0.45
CA GLY A 92 -5.24 -9.06 -0.61
C GLY A 92 -4.37 -9.32 -1.84
N PHE A 93 -3.06 -9.48 -1.65
CA PHE A 93 -2.14 -9.80 -2.75
C PHE A 93 -2.55 -11.09 -3.47
N THR A 94 -2.82 -12.16 -2.71
CA THR A 94 -3.20 -13.45 -3.29
C THR A 94 -4.52 -13.39 -4.06
N GLN A 95 -5.46 -12.58 -3.62
CA GLN A 95 -6.75 -12.40 -4.28
C GLN A 95 -6.61 -11.76 -5.67
N PHE A 96 -5.68 -10.83 -5.86
CA PHE A 96 -5.52 -10.09 -7.12
C PHE A 96 -4.45 -10.69 -8.04
N TYR A 97 -3.41 -11.28 -7.47
CA TYR A 97 -2.21 -11.71 -8.21
C TYR A 97 -1.90 -13.21 -8.06
N GLY A 98 -2.52 -13.90 -7.11
CA GLY A 98 -2.14 -15.26 -6.74
C GLY A 98 -0.95 -15.29 -5.77
N GLN A 99 -0.19 -16.39 -5.77
CA GLN A 99 0.88 -16.59 -4.79
C GLN A 99 2.14 -15.82 -5.17
N PRO A 100 2.82 -15.13 -4.20
CA PRO A 100 4.06 -14.39 -4.44
C PRO A 100 5.17 -15.28 -5.05
N GLU A 101 5.20 -16.55 -4.69
CA GLU A 101 6.16 -17.54 -5.17
C GLU A 101 6.14 -17.75 -6.70
N ASN A 102 5.07 -17.30 -7.35
CA ASN A 102 4.95 -17.36 -8.81
C ASN A 102 5.68 -16.22 -9.54
N TYR A 103 6.09 -15.19 -8.82
CA TYR A 103 6.62 -13.96 -9.39
C TYR A 103 8.07 -13.67 -8.98
N HIS A 104 8.76 -12.93 -9.84
CA HIS A 104 9.88 -12.09 -9.45
C HIS A 104 9.32 -10.75 -8.99
N ILE A 105 9.66 -10.30 -7.78
CA ILE A 105 9.12 -9.05 -7.20
C ILE A 105 10.26 -8.05 -7.02
N LEU A 106 10.21 -6.98 -7.81
CA LEU A 106 11.17 -5.88 -7.81
C LEU A 106 10.51 -4.65 -7.20
N ALA A 107 11.16 -4.05 -6.21
CA ALA A 107 10.60 -2.91 -5.47
C ALA A 107 11.44 -1.65 -5.68
N LEU A 108 10.95 -0.71 -6.49
CA LEU A 108 11.58 0.59 -6.74
C LEU A 108 11.09 1.62 -5.71
N LEU A 109 11.73 1.62 -4.53
CA LEU A 109 11.32 2.39 -3.36
C LEU A 109 12.47 3.29 -2.82
N PRO A 110 12.92 4.31 -3.56
CA PRO A 110 13.99 5.21 -3.12
C PRO A 110 13.60 5.96 -1.83
N GLY A 111 14.55 6.06 -0.89
CA GLY A 111 14.36 6.75 0.38
C GLY A 111 13.51 6.01 1.42
N TYR A 112 13.05 4.78 1.14
CA TYR A 112 12.29 3.99 2.13
C TYR A 112 13.16 3.23 3.13
N ILE A 113 14.41 2.92 2.79
CA ILE A 113 15.34 2.28 3.76
C ILE A 113 15.53 3.15 5.01
N GLU A 114 15.52 4.46 4.87
CA GLU A 114 15.62 5.42 5.96
C GLU A 114 14.35 5.48 6.84
N ARG A 115 13.31 4.74 6.47
CA ARG A 115 12.00 4.71 7.15
C ARG A 115 11.59 3.27 7.48
N PRO A 116 12.25 2.64 8.45
CA PRO A 116 12.01 1.23 8.80
C PRO A 116 10.56 0.94 9.22
N ASN A 117 9.85 1.96 9.69
CA ASN A 117 8.46 1.87 10.14
C ASN A 117 7.43 2.15 9.02
N ALA A 118 7.84 2.21 7.73
CA ALA A 118 6.89 2.35 6.64
C ALA A 118 6.17 1.02 6.36
N SER A 119 4.84 1.05 6.37
CA SER A 119 4.00 -0.15 6.09
C SER A 119 4.27 -0.76 4.72
N LEU A 120 4.47 0.07 3.70
CA LEU A 120 4.83 -0.37 2.35
C LEU A 120 6.16 -1.14 2.33
N LEU A 121 7.19 -0.65 3.04
CA LEU A 121 8.48 -1.35 3.12
C LEU A 121 8.33 -2.72 3.79
N TYR A 122 7.53 -2.78 4.87
CA TYR A 122 7.24 -4.01 5.59
C TYR A 122 6.55 -5.03 4.67
N MET A 123 5.49 -4.62 3.98
CA MET A 123 4.75 -5.45 3.02
C MET A 123 5.67 -5.95 1.89
N CYS A 124 6.40 -5.05 1.23
CA CYS A 124 7.31 -5.44 0.15
C CYS A 124 8.40 -6.41 0.61
N ARG A 125 8.96 -6.23 1.81
CA ARG A 125 9.95 -7.15 2.37
C ARG A 125 9.38 -8.56 2.55
N ASP A 126 8.16 -8.67 3.07
CA ASP A 126 7.49 -9.96 3.24
C ASP A 126 7.21 -10.63 1.89
N LEU A 127 6.65 -9.90 0.93
CA LEU A 127 6.36 -10.42 -0.40
C LEU A 127 7.62 -10.87 -1.15
N ILE A 128 8.68 -10.06 -1.13
CA ILE A 128 9.99 -10.40 -1.72
C ILE A 128 10.59 -11.65 -1.08
N SER A 129 10.45 -11.81 0.24
CA SER A 129 10.98 -13.01 0.94
C SER A 129 10.33 -14.32 0.49
N LYS A 130 9.15 -14.26 -0.10
CA LYS A 130 8.37 -15.40 -0.62
C LYS A 130 8.48 -15.56 -2.14
N ALA A 131 8.91 -14.52 -2.84
CA ALA A 131 9.03 -14.49 -4.29
C ALA A 131 10.17 -15.36 -4.82
N LYS A 132 10.29 -15.48 -6.15
CA LYS A 132 11.46 -16.06 -6.80
C LYS A 132 12.72 -15.29 -6.39
N ILE A 133 13.79 -16.00 -5.97
CA ILE A 133 14.97 -15.36 -5.39
C ILE A 133 15.73 -14.53 -6.42
N GLU A 134 15.90 -15.03 -7.63
CA GLU A 134 16.64 -14.35 -8.68
C GLU A 134 15.98 -13.01 -9.05
N PHE A 135 16.74 -11.93 -9.07
CA PHE A 135 16.33 -10.55 -9.33
C PHE A 135 15.30 -9.94 -8.37
N SER A 136 14.64 -10.72 -7.48
CA SER A 136 13.72 -10.15 -6.50
C SER A 136 14.47 -9.37 -5.44
N GLY A 137 14.02 -8.12 -5.17
CA GLY A 137 14.71 -7.27 -4.21
C GLY A 137 14.29 -5.81 -4.29
N PHE A 138 15.00 -5.00 -3.49
CA PHE A 138 14.83 -3.56 -3.46
C PHE A 138 15.83 -2.87 -4.41
N TYR A 139 15.31 -2.09 -5.34
CA TYR A 139 16.05 -1.26 -6.29
C TYR A 139 15.82 0.20 -5.94
N LEU A 140 16.64 0.77 -5.07
CA LEU A 140 16.38 2.09 -4.49
C LEU A 140 16.61 3.24 -5.49
N ASN A 141 17.86 3.33 -5.99
CA ASN A 141 18.28 4.29 -7.00
C ASN A 141 19.11 3.59 -8.09
N GLN A 142 19.06 2.26 -8.14
CA GLN A 142 19.86 1.42 -9.05
C GLN A 142 19.08 1.20 -10.35
N PHE A 143 18.87 2.25 -11.12
CA PHE A 143 18.07 2.20 -12.34
C PHE A 143 18.68 1.29 -13.40
N GLU A 144 19.99 1.29 -13.54
CA GLU A 144 20.70 0.42 -14.49
C GLU A 144 20.54 -1.07 -14.13
N GLU A 145 20.67 -1.39 -12.85
CA GLU A 145 20.49 -2.77 -12.38
C GLU A 145 19.03 -3.22 -12.53
N LEU A 146 18.07 -2.35 -12.19
CA LEU A 146 16.64 -2.62 -12.39
C LEU A 146 16.33 -2.83 -13.88
N HIS A 147 16.86 -1.99 -14.75
CA HIS A 147 16.67 -2.10 -16.20
C HIS A 147 17.20 -3.46 -16.73
N LYS A 148 18.43 -3.84 -16.36
CA LYS A 148 19.02 -5.14 -16.73
C LYS A 148 18.20 -6.31 -16.22
N ALA A 149 17.70 -6.24 -14.98
CA ALA A 149 16.87 -7.28 -14.39
C ALA A 149 15.54 -7.43 -15.15
N LEU A 150 14.87 -6.32 -15.47
CA LEU A 150 13.62 -6.34 -16.22
C LEU A 150 13.82 -6.91 -17.63
N ILE A 151 14.87 -6.51 -18.38
CA ILE A 151 15.17 -7.06 -19.71
C ILE A 151 15.40 -8.57 -19.62
N ALA A 152 16.23 -9.02 -18.69
CA ALA A 152 16.52 -10.45 -18.53
C ALA A 152 15.28 -11.28 -18.21
N LEU A 153 14.36 -10.74 -17.39
CA LEU A 153 13.10 -11.40 -17.03
C LEU A 153 12.11 -11.41 -18.19
N GLU A 154 12.01 -10.33 -18.96
CA GLU A 154 11.17 -10.27 -20.17
C GLU A 154 11.67 -11.24 -21.27
N GLU A 155 12.97 -11.29 -21.54
CA GLU A 155 13.55 -12.23 -22.50
C GLU A 155 13.29 -13.69 -22.12
N GLN A 156 13.25 -13.98 -20.83
CA GLN A 156 12.93 -15.31 -20.30
C GLN A 156 11.41 -15.54 -20.13
N GLN A 157 10.57 -14.57 -20.44
CA GLN A 157 9.11 -14.62 -20.27
C GLN A 157 8.70 -14.94 -18.83
N LYS A 158 9.41 -14.39 -17.84
CA LYS A 158 9.16 -14.67 -16.43
C LYS A 158 8.10 -13.73 -15.86
N PRO A 159 7.08 -14.28 -15.16
CA PRO A 159 6.10 -13.45 -14.46
C PRO A 159 6.78 -12.54 -13.45
N THR A 160 6.62 -11.24 -13.62
CA THR A 160 7.32 -10.21 -12.84
C THR A 160 6.32 -9.19 -12.30
N ILE A 161 6.55 -8.70 -11.10
CA ILE A 161 5.85 -7.55 -10.52
C ILE A 161 6.89 -6.48 -10.19
N LEU A 162 6.71 -5.28 -10.75
CA LEU A 162 7.45 -4.08 -10.36
C LEU A 162 6.55 -3.19 -9.53
N ILE A 163 6.86 -3.10 -8.23
CA ILE A 163 6.19 -2.17 -7.29
C ILE A 163 7.06 -0.93 -7.13
N GLY A 164 6.51 0.25 -7.34
CA GLY A 164 7.31 1.46 -7.19
C GLY A 164 6.51 2.69 -6.79
N VAL A 165 7.20 3.65 -6.15
CA VAL A 165 6.59 4.95 -5.88
C VAL A 165 6.46 5.74 -7.17
N SER A 166 5.35 6.50 -7.28
CA SER A 166 4.93 7.16 -8.52
C SER A 166 6.04 7.97 -9.19
N PHE A 167 6.76 8.82 -8.45
CA PHE A 167 7.84 9.64 -9.01
C PHE A 167 9.00 8.79 -9.54
N ALA A 168 9.37 7.71 -8.83
CA ALA A 168 10.50 6.88 -9.21
C ALA A 168 10.19 5.99 -10.43
N LEU A 169 8.96 5.50 -10.54
CA LEU A 169 8.52 4.79 -11.73
C LEU A 169 8.55 5.70 -12.97
N LEU A 170 8.14 6.97 -12.81
CA LEU A 170 8.16 7.94 -13.90
C LEU A 170 9.61 8.29 -14.29
N ASP A 171 10.47 8.59 -13.30
CA ASP A 171 11.90 8.85 -13.54
C ASP A 171 12.57 7.69 -14.26
N PHE A 172 12.26 6.46 -13.83
CA PHE A 172 12.82 5.25 -14.41
C PHE A 172 12.37 5.04 -15.86
N CYS A 173 11.07 5.08 -16.14
CA CYS A 173 10.56 4.78 -17.48
C CYS A 173 10.88 5.90 -18.51
N GLU A 174 11.12 7.13 -18.07
CA GLU A 174 11.63 8.22 -18.92
C GLU A 174 13.09 7.98 -19.36
N GLN A 175 13.93 7.44 -18.45
CA GLN A 175 15.34 7.16 -18.72
C GLN A 175 15.52 5.83 -19.47
N HIS A 176 14.66 4.84 -19.17
CA HIS A 176 14.71 3.48 -19.71
C HIS A 176 13.35 3.08 -20.29
N PRO A 177 12.93 3.66 -21.44
CA PRO A 177 11.66 3.25 -22.07
C PRO A 177 11.74 1.78 -22.52
N MET A 178 10.67 1.03 -22.26
CA MET A 178 10.62 -0.42 -22.42
C MET A 178 9.33 -0.86 -23.11
N GLN A 179 9.26 -2.14 -23.47
CA GLN A 179 8.06 -2.83 -23.95
C GLN A 179 7.90 -4.12 -23.14
N LEU A 180 7.17 -4.04 -22.03
CA LEU A 180 7.01 -5.15 -21.08
C LEU A 180 5.73 -5.92 -21.37
N GLN A 181 5.81 -7.25 -21.46
CA GLN A 181 4.68 -8.15 -21.70
C GLN A 181 4.42 -9.10 -20.53
N HIS A 182 5.45 -9.39 -19.75
CA HIS A 182 5.40 -10.35 -18.64
C HIS A 182 5.51 -9.67 -17.27
N THR A 183 5.46 -8.33 -17.24
CA THR A 183 5.62 -7.53 -16.02
C THR A 183 4.34 -6.75 -15.69
N ILE A 184 3.86 -6.91 -14.47
CA ILE A 184 2.78 -6.10 -13.88
C ILE A 184 3.41 -4.91 -13.17
N ILE A 185 2.99 -3.70 -13.51
CA ILE A 185 3.42 -2.46 -12.84
C ILE A 185 2.41 -2.08 -11.77
N ILE A 186 2.87 -1.93 -10.52
CA ILE A 186 2.06 -1.48 -9.40
C ILE A 186 2.65 -0.16 -8.88
N GLU A 187 1.89 0.92 -9.03
CA GLU A 187 2.28 2.21 -8.48
C GLU A 187 1.71 2.42 -7.08
N THR A 188 2.44 3.12 -6.24
CA THR A 188 2.02 3.47 -4.89
C THR A 188 2.49 4.86 -4.49
N GLY A 189 1.67 5.57 -3.73
CA GLY A 189 1.98 6.92 -3.24
C GLY A 189 1.93 7.99 -4.33
N GLY A 190 2.30 9.22 -3.99
CA GLY A 190 2.27 10.38 -4.89
C GLY A 190 3.67 10.85 -5.31
N MET A 191 3.73 12.01 -5.94
CA MET A 191 5.00 12.64 -6.39
C MET A 191 5.89 13.11 -5.25
N LYS A 192 5.36 13.17 -4.00
CA LYS A 192 6.09 13.51 -2.76
C LYS A 192 6.90 14.82 -2.85
N GLY A 193 6.38 15.80 -3.59
CA GLY A 193 7.03 17.08 -3.81
C GLY A 193 8.29 17.03 -4.70
N ARG A 194 8.65 15.87 -5.27
CA ARG A 194 9.79 15.73 -6.20
C ARG A 194 9.44 16.11 -7.63
N ARG A 195 8.16 15.98 -7.99
CA ARG A 195 7.60 16.40 -9.28
C ARG A 195 6.27 17.10 -9.07
N LYS A 196 5.79 17.81 -10.09
CA LYS A 196 4.43 18.35 -10.14
C LYS A 196 3.43 17.20 -10.01
N GLU A 197 2.44 17.38 -9.14
CA GLU A 197 1.34 16.42 -9.05
C GLU A 197 0.58 16.37 -10.39
N LEU A 198 0.35 15.15 -10.85
CA LEU A 198 -0.42 14.85 -12.05
C LEU A 198 -1.74 14.24 -11.64
N ILE A 199 -2.78 14.42 -12.45
CA ILE A 199 -3.99 13.64 -12.28
C ILE A 199 -3.68 12.17 -12.65
N ARG A 200 -4.39 11.24 -12.01
CA ARG A 200 -4.10 9.80 -12.13
C ARG A 200 -4.09 9.32 -13.58
N GLU A 201 -5.02 9.79 -14.38
CA GLU A 201 -5.17 9.42 -15.78
C GLU A 201 -3.94 9.81 -16.61
N GLU A 202 -3.46 11.05 -16.46
CA GLU A 202 -2.26 11.54 -17.15
C GLU A 202 -1.02 10.74 -16.71
N PHE A 203 -0.88 10.55 -15.42
CA PHE A 203 0.24 9.79 -14.84
C PHE A 203 0.26 8.34 -15.36
N HIS A 204 -0.88 7.65 -15.35
CA HIS A 204 -0.97 6.28 -15.88
C HIS A 204 -0.70 6.22 -17.38
N GLN A 205 -1.10 7.23 -18.16
CA GLN A 205 -0.76 7.28 -19.59
C GLN A 205 0.76 7.39 -19.83
N LEU A 206 1.46 8.19 -19.04
CA LEU A 206 2.91 8.30 -19.12
C LEU A 206 3.59 6.96 -18.78
N LEU A 207 3.18 6.31 -17.69
CA LEU A 207 3.73 5.00 -17.32
C LEU A 207 3.42 3.92 -18.37
N LYS A 208 2.18 3.87 -18.89
CA LYS A 208 1.81 2.94 -19.97
C LYS A 208 2.70 3.11 -21.19
N LYS A 209 2.92 4.36 -21.59
CA LYS A 209 3.80 4.67 -22.72
C LYS A 209 5.26 4.29 -22.41
N GLY A 210 5.75 4.62 -21.23
CA GLY A 210 7.15 4.39 -20.86
C GLY A 210 7.51 2.91 -20.69
N PHE A 211 6.60 2.12 -20.09
CA PHE A 211 6.78 0.67 -19.89
C PHE A 211 6.20 -0.19 -21.04
N GLY A 212 5.45 0.39 -21.98
CA GLY A 212 4.81 -0.37 -23.05
C GLY A 212 3.70 -1.31 -22.60
N VAL A 213 3.07 -1.05 -21.44
CA VAL A 213 2.03 -1.91 -20.86
C VAL A 213 0.63 -1.34 -21.09
N SER A 214 -0.38 -2.20 -21.14
CA SER A 214 -1.77 -1.79 -21.30
C SER A 214 -2.41 -1.28 -19.99
N ASN A 215 -1.95 -1.77 -18.85
CA ASN A 215 -2.53 -1.47 -17.53
C ASN A 215 -1.46 -1.07 -16.52
N ILE A 216 -1.81 -0.14 -15.65
CA ILE A 216 -1.07 0.20 -14.43
C ILE A 216 -1.97 -0.11 -13.26
N HIS A 217 -1.47 -0.88 -12.31
CA HIS A 217 -2.15 -1.18 -11.05
C HIS A 217 -1.75 -0.16 -9.98
N SER A 218 -2.61 0.05 -9.01
CA SER A 218 -2.34 0.94 -7.87
C SER A 218 -2.49 0.18 -6.57
N GLU A 219 -1.55 0.40 -5.66
CA GLU A 219 -1.67 -0.01 -4.27
C GLU A 219 -2.05 1.22 -3.44
N TYR A 220 -3.00 1.03 -2.53
CA TYR A 220 -3.50 2.10 -1.67
C TYR A 220 -3.63 1.63 -0.22
#